data_78b143fad152ea7e975dad83ce414ef6
#
_entry.id   78b143fad152ea7e975dad83ce414ef6
#
_cell.length_a   1.000
_cell.length_b   1.000
_cell.length_c   1.000
_cell.angle_alpha   90.00
_cell.angle_beta   90.00
_cell.angle_gamma   90.00
#
_symmetry.space_group_name_H-M   'P 1'
#
loop_
_entity.id
_entity.type
_entity.pdbx_description
1 polymer ?
#
loop_
_entity_poly.entity_id
_entity_poly.type
_entity_poly.pdbx_seq_one_letter_code
_entity_poly.pdbx_strand_id
1 'polypeptide(L)'
;MGLLLAAEPWAHADPPIDPLQPFPDMRRIAAWYTEANPQDFFLPDRPGVWFLTPAGLTCAIWTWGSFGCTGDIPGAPPGDDHIAWFNGNRAVHHGWTAAIQFPAGLANKPLPVRSYVTYESTSCAITTDGNTYCEHGEFKLLITPGGTYFKGWDDRRSYACLSYGSC
;
A
#
# COMPACT_ATOMS: atom_id res chain seq x y z
N MET A 1 -33.02 39.14 -3.16
CA MET A 1 -31.73 38.76 -2.49
C MET A 1 -31.81 37.26 -2.15
N GLY A 2 -31.30 36.41 -3.03
CA GLY A 2 -31.32 34.96 -2.81
C GLY A 2 -30.01 34.51 -2.21
N LEU A 3 -30.04 33.90 -1.02
CA LEU A 3 -28.87 33.24 -0.42
C LEU A 3 -28.63 31.92 -1.16
N LEU A 4 -27.52 31.83 -1.89
CA LEU A 4 -26.97 30.58 -2.38
C LEU A 4 -26.29 29.87 -1.20
N LEU A 5 -26.94 28.85 -0.66
CA LEU A 5 -26.31 27.89 0.26
C LEU A 5 -25.36 27.04 -0.57
N ALA A 6 -24.06 27.28 -0.43
CA ALA A 6 -23.04 26.39 -0.94
C ALA A 6 -23.10 25.06 -0.14
N ALA A 7 -23.44 23.96 -0.80
CA ALA A 7 -23.35 22.64 -0.22
C ALA A 7 -21.86 22.31 -0.08
N GLU A 8 -21.34 22.24 1.14
CA GLU A 8 -19.98 21.75 1.42
C GLU A 8 -19.93 20.27 1.03
N PRO A 9 -18.90 19.85 0.27
CA PRO A 9 -18.68 18.42 0.00
C PRO A 9 -18.31 17.76 1.33
N TRP A 10 -19.13 16.86 1.79
CA TRP A 10 -18.85 16.02 2.95
C TRP A 10 -17.58 15.24 2.69
N ALA A 11 -16.50 15.60 3.33
CA ALA A 11 -15.29 14.81 3.37
C ALA A 11 -15.60 13.52 4.16
N HIS A 12 -15.85 12.42 3.44
CA HIS A 12 -15.98 11.13 4.09
C HIS A 12 -14.55 10.72 4.52
N ALA A 13 -14.29 10.86 5.82
CA ALA A 13 -13.11 10.28 6.44
C ALA A 13 -13.19 8.74 6.32
N ASP A 14 -12.07 8.10 6.05
CA ASP A 14 -12.01 6.64 6.12
C ASP A 14 -12.39 6.19 7.53
N PRO A 15 -13.10 5.07 7.68
CA PRO A 15 -13.41 4.54 9.00
C PRO A 15 -12.12 4.24 9.77
N PRO A 16 -12.10 4.41 11.10
CA PRO A 16 -10.94 4.09 11.91
C PRO A 16 -10.49 2.65 11.65
N ILE A 17 -9.17 2.43 11.66
CA ILE A 17 -8.58 1.10 11.47
C ILE A 17 -9.03 0.22 12.65
N ASP A 18 -9.73 -0.86 12.34
CA ASP A 18 -10.07 -1.88 13.32
C ASP A 18 -8.84 -2.76 13.58
N PRO A 19 -8.33 -2.85 14.82
CA PRO A 19 -7.20 -3.71 15.15
C PRO A 19 -7.43 -5.19 14.82
N LEU A 20 -8.68 -5.63 14.72
CA LEU A 20 -9.05 -7.00 14.35
C LEU A 20 -9.14 -7.18 12.83
N GLN A 21 -9.31 -6.08 12.07
CA GLN A 21 -9.40 -6.04 10.62
C GLN A 21 -8.77 -4.73 10.11
N PRO A 22 -7.44 -4.58 10.16
CA PRO A 22 -6.79 -3.31 9.87
C PRO A 22 -6.91 -2.87 8.40
N PHE A 23 -7.22 -3.82 7.51
CA PHE A 23 -7.18 -3.56 6.07
C PHE A 23 -8.44 -2.87 5.56
N PRO A 24 -8.29 -1.80 4.76
CA PRO A 24 -9.40 -1.20 4.02
C PRO A 24 -10.09 -2.21 3.08
N ASP A 25 -11.34 -1.93 2.71
CA ASP A 25 -12.01 -2.66 1.63
C ASP A 25 -11.67 -2.02 0.28
N MET A 26 -10.91 -2.72 -0.56
CA MET A 26 -10.49 -2.22 -1.89
C MET A 26 -11.68 -1.90 -2.80
N ARG A 27 -12.83 -2.58 -2.65
CA ARG A 27 -14.04 -2.25 -3.41
C ARG A 27 -14.58 -0.87 -3.05
N ARG A 28 -14.48 -0.48 -1.77
CA ARG A 28 -14.86 0.87 -1.33
C ARG A 28 -13.86 1.91 -1.84
N ILE A 29 -12.55 1.58 -1.80
CA ILE A 29 -11.52 2.42 -2.39
C ILE A 29 -11.82 2.65 -3.88
N ALA A 30 -12.03 1.60 -4.65
CA ALA A 30 -12.35 1.70 -6.09
C ALA A 30 -13.63 2.50 -6.38
N ALA A 31 -14.60 2.50 -5.46
CA ALA A 31 -15.85 3.26 -5.63
C ALA A 31 -15.69 4.76 -5.31
N TRP A 32 -14.72 5.15 -4.48
CA TRP A 32 -14.64 6.52 -3.93
C TRP A 32 -13.34 7.27 -4.23
N TYR A 33 -12.30 6.57 -4.70
CA TYR A 33 -10.99 7.14 -5.02
C TYR A 33 -10.81 7.31 -6.52
N THR A 34 -9.86 8.11 -6.89
CA THR A 34 -9.49 8.30 -8.31
C THR A 34 -8.56 7.17 -8.74
N GLU A 35 -8.91 6.47 -9.80
CA GLU A 35 -8.01 5.52 -10.44
C GLU A 35 -6.91 6.26 -11.21
N ALA A 36 -5.68 5.96 -10.88
CA ALA A 36 -4.52 6.48 -11.58
C ALA A 36 -4.15 5.57 -12.77
N ASN A 37 -3.76 6.17 -13.88
CA ASN A 37 -3.29 5.41 -15.04
C ASN A 37 -1.93 4.74 -14.70
N PRO A 38 -1.82 3.41 -14.72
CA PRO A 38 -0.57 2.72 -14.38
C PRO A 38 0.60 3.11 -15.29
N GLN A 39 0.34 3.46 -16.55
CA GLN A 39 1.38 3.90 -17.50
C GLN A 39 2.14 5.15 -17.04
N ASP A 40 1.49 5.99 -16.23
CA ASP A 40 2.10 7.20 -15.67
C ASP A 40 3.21 6.91 -14.66
N PHE A 41 3.29 5.66 -14.19
CA PHE A 41 4.21 5.20 -13.15
C PHE A 41 5.22 4.16 -13.66
N PHE A 42 5.26 3.92 -14.97
CA PHE A 42 6.28 3.06 -15.57
C PHE A 42 7.64 3.75 -15.59
N LEU A 43 8.68 2.99 -15.29
CA LEU A 43 10.06 3.42 -15.44
C LEU A 43 10.67 2.78 -16.69
N PRO A 44 11.55 3.49 -17.44
CA PRO A 44 12.08 3.04 -18.74
C PRO A 44 12.76 1.67 -18.69
N ASP A 45 13.48 1.37 -17.62
CA ASP A 45 14.34 0.19 -17.53
C ASP A 45 13.82 -0.87 -16.54
N ARG A 46 12.54 -0.77 -16.13
CA ARG A 46 12.00 -1.63 -15.08
C ARG A 46 10.56 -2.03 -15.38
N PRO A 47 10.21 -3.30 -15.19
CA PRO A 47 8.83 -3.73 -15.31
C PRO A 47 7.99 -3.17 -14.16
N GLY A 48 6.72 -2.87 -14.46
CA GLY A 48 5.72 -2.56 -13.46
C GLY A 48 5.54 -1.08 -13.14
N VAL A 49 4.71 -0.86 -12.15
CA VAL A 49 4.27 0.44 -11.65
C VAL A 49 5.09 0.81 -10.43
N TRP A 50 5.69 2.00 -10.41
CA TRP A 50 6.57 2.49 -9.34
C TRP A 50 6.09 3.85 -8.86
N PHE A 51 5.79 3.99 -7.57
CA PHE A 51 5.26 5.23 -7.02
C PHE A 51 5.86 5.57 -5.65
N LEU A 52 5.91 6.87 -5.37
CA LEU A 52 6.24 7.40 -4.05
C LEU A 52 4.97 7.49 -3.19
N THR A 53 5.12 7.20 -1.91
CA THR A 53 4.06 7.40 -0.92
C THR A 53 4.24 8.73 -0.21
N PRO A 54 3.20 9.28 0.46
CA PRO A 54 3.35 10.49 1.29
C PRO A 54 4.38 10.33 2.42
N ALA A 55 4.59 9.10 2.90
CA ALA A 55 5.61 8.79 3.90
C ALA A 55 7.04 8.69 3.34
N GLY A 56 7.23 8.93 2.04
CA GLY A 56 8.54 8.88 1.38
C GLY A 56 9.04 7.48 1.01
N LEU A 57 8.19 6.46 1.11
CA LEU A 57 8.53 5.11 0.65
C LEU A 57 8.47 5.01 -0.87
N THR A 58 9.34 4.22 -1.46
CA THR A 58 9.19 3.72 -2.82
C THR A 58 8.38 2.42 -2.78
N CYS A 59 7.22 2.41 -3.40
CA CYS A 59 6.40 1.22 -3.56
C CYS A 59 6.29 0.83 -5.03
N ALA A 60 6.05 -0.46 -5.30
CA ALA A 60 5.91 -0.95 -6.65
C ALA A 60 4.95 -2.14 -6.75
N ILE A 61 4.38 -2.30 -7.94
CA ILE A 61 3.73 -3.52 -8.41
C ILE A 61 4.50 -3.97 -9.65
N TRP A 62 5.03 -5.18 -9.64
CA TRP A 62 5.85 -5.69 -10.74
C TRP A 62 5.37 -7.06 -11.22
N THR A 63 6.21 -7.77 -11.94
CA THR A 63 5.88 -9.02 -12.64
C THR A 63 4.95 -9.94 -11.86
N TRP A 64 3.86 -10.35 -12.52
CA TRP A 64 2.83 -11.25 -12.01
C TRP A 64 2.09 -10.71 -10.77
N GLY A 65 2.00 -9.39 -10.63
CA GLY A 65 1.31 -8.75 -9.51
C GLY A 65 2.05 -8.81 -8.18
N SER A 66 3.32 -9.19 -8.16
CA SER A 66 4.17 -9.02 -6.98
C SER A 66 4.18 -7.56 -6.55
N PHE A 67 4.19 -7.27 -5.26
CA PHE A 67 4.13 -5.89 -4.76
C PHE A 67 4.90 -5.72 -3.47
N GLY A 68 5.29 -4.49 -3.18
CA GLY A 68 5.96 -4.17 -1.93
C GLY A 68 6.45 -2.74 -1.87
N CYS A 69 7.09 -2.40 -0.75
CA CYS A 69 7.65 -1.09 -0.47
C CYS A 69 9.06 -1.19 0.11
N THR A 70 9.86 -0.16 -0.15
CA THR A 70 11.20 0.01 0.45
C THR A 70 11.36 1.43 0.98
N GLY A 71 12.17 1.56 2.04
CA GLY A 71 12.46 2.78 2.76
C GLY A 71 12.36 2.60 4.27
N ASP A 72 12.04 3.65 4.99
CA ASP A 72 11.86 3.59 6.45
C ASP A 72 10.49 2.96 6.77
N ILE A 73 10.46 1.61 6.84
CA ILE A 73 9.24 0.85 7.08
C ILE A 73 8.82 1.00 8.55
N PRO A 74 7.66 1.64 8.84
CA PRO A 74 7.21 1.86 10.21
C PRO A 74 7.06 0.56 11.00
N GLY A 75 7.68 0.52 12.19
CA GLY A 75 7.67 -0.62 13.09
C GLY A 75 8.66 -1.73 12.76
N ALA A 76 9.37 -1.65 11.64
CA ALA A 76 10.40 -2.62 11.29
C ALA A 76 11.63 -2.50 12.20
N PRO A 77 12.34 -3.61 12.46
CA PRO A 77 13.63 -3.57 13.13
C PRO A 77 14.63 -2.70 12.38
N PRO A 78 15.61 -2.09 13.06
CA PRO A 78 16.67 -1.34 12.40
C PRO A 78 17.37 -2.16 11.31
N GLY A 79 17.44 -1.63 10.09
CA GLY A 79 18.02 -2.29 8.92
C GLY A 79 17.02 -3.09 8.07
N ASP A 80 15.79 -3.28 8.52
CA ASP A 80 14.72 -3.88 7.73
C ASP A 80 14.01 -2.77 6.95
N ASP A 81 14.46 -2.53 5.73
CA ASP A 81 14.00 -1.45 4.85
C ASP A 81 13.16 -1.93 3.66
N HIS A 82 12.74 -3.20 3.67
CA HIS A 82 11.90 -3.79 2.63
C HIS A 82 10.75 -4.60 3.21
N ILE A 83 9.59 -4.52 2.57
CA ILE A 83 8.46 -5.42 2.79
C ILE A 83 7.78 -5.72 1.46
N ALA A 84 7.54 -7.00 1.15
CA ALA A 84 6.99 -7.39 -0.14
C ALA A 84 6.29 -8.75 -0.11
N TRP A 85 5.33 -8.91 -1.00
CA TRP A 85 4.83 -10.21 -1.43
C TRP A 85 5.33 -10.50 -2.86
N PHE A 86 5.79 -11.71 -3.08
CA PHE A 86 6.25 -12.19 -4.39
C PHE A 86 5.28 -13.26 -4.91
N ASN A 87 4.87 -13.15 -6.16
CA ASN A 87 3.95 -14.11 -6.76
C ASN A 87 4.48 -15.54 -6.60
N GLY A 88 3.59 -16.44 -6.17
CA GLY A 88 3.93 -17.84 -5.85
C GLY A 88 4.33 -18.06 -4.39
N ASN A 89 4.63 -17.03 -3.61
CA ASN A 89 4.90 -17.14 -2.19
C ASN A 89 3.59 -17.17 -1.36
N ARG A 90 3.60 -17.91 -0.26
CA ARG A 90 2.47 -18.02 0.67
C ARG A 90 2.50 -16.97 1.77
N ALA A 91 3.61 -16.27 1.94
CA ALA A 91 3.83 -15.27 2.97
C ALA A 91 4.26 -13.93 2.39
N VAL A 92 3.96 -12.86 3.11
CA VAL A 92 4.61 -11.56 2.93
C VAL A 92 5.96 -11.61 3.64
N HIS A 93 7.00 -11.14 2.98
CA HIS A 93 8.37 -11.12 3.49
C HIS A 93 8.78 -9.70 3.88
N HIS A 94 9.63 -9.55 4.89
CA HIS A 94 10.22 -8.27 5.28
C HIS A 94 11.73 -8.39 5.53
N GLY A 95 12.41 -7.25 5.61
CA GLY A 95 13.84 -7.17 5.83
C GLY A 95 14.64 -7.87 4.73
N TRP A 96 15.70 -8.59 5.11
CA TRP A 96 16.61 -9.23 4.17
C TRP A 96 15.92 -10.20 3.20
N THR A 97 14.92 -10.97 3.66
CA THR A 97 14.20 -11.93 2.82
C THR A 97 13.37 -11.25 1.73
N ALA A 98 12.91 -10.02 1.96
CA ALA A 98 12.29 -9.20 0.95
C ALA A 98 13.35 -8.54 0.05
N ALA A 99 14.40 -7.97 0.63
CA ALA A 99 15.41 -7.21 -0.09
C ALA A 99 16.11 -8.00 -1.20
N ILE A 100 16.41 -9.28 -0.98
CA ILE A 100 17.09 -10.13 -1.97
C ILE A 100 16.29 -10.38 -3.26
N GLN A 101 14.99 -10.22 -3.22
CA GLN A 101 14.09 -10.45 -4.36
C GLN A 101 13.46 -9.15 -4.86
N PHE A 102 13.56 -8.07 -4.09
CA PHE A 102 12.95 -6.79 -4.45
C PHE A 102 13.71 -6.18 -5.64
N PRO A 103 13.02 -5.80 -6.73
CA PRO A 103 13.70 -5.19 -7.87
C PRO A 103 14.37 -3.88 -7.45
N ALA A 104 15.61 -3.67 -7.84
CA ALA A 104 16.29 -2.41 -7.57
C ALA A 104 15.59 -1.27 -8.31
N GLY A 105 15.29 -0.15 -7.64
CA GLY A 105 14.66 1.00 -8.26
C GLY A 105 14.20 2.04 -7.25
N LEU A 106 14.07 3.26 -7.73
CA LEU A 106 13.47 4.35 -6.99
C LEU A 106 12.32 4.92 -7.81
N ALA A 107 11.16 5.05 -7.20
CA ALA A 107 10.05 5.77 -7.79
C ALA A 107 10.38 7.28 -7.89
N ASN A 108 9.82 7.94 -8.89
CA ASN A 108 10.01 9.38 -9.10
C ASN A 108 8.69 10.16 -9.10
N LYS A 109 7.56 9.47 -9.06
CA LYS A 109 6.23 10.08 -9.12
C LYS A 109 5.38 9.67 -7.91
N PRO A 110 4.79 10.62 -7.19
CA PRO A 110 3.91 10.29 -6.07
C PRO A 110 2.56 9.76 -6.57
N LEU A 111 2.03 8.73 -5.89
CA LEU A 111 0.63 8.36 -6.00
C LEU A 111 -0.17 9.29 -5.07
N PRO A 112 -1.12 10.07 -5.59
CA PRO A 112 -1.85 11.06 -4.78
C PRO A 112 -2.70 10.42 -3.68
N VAL A 113 -2.93 11.15 -2.60
CA VAL A 113 -3.92 10.80 -1.58
C VAL A 113 -5.30 10.64 -2.22
N ARG A 114 -6.08 9.66 -1.76
CA ARG A 114 -7.37 9.26 -2.33
C ARG A 114 -7.29 8.82 -3.79
N SER A 115 -6.16 8.20 -4.15
CA SER A 115 -5.98 7.56 -5.44
C SER A 115 -5.56 6.10 -5.26
N TYR A 116 -5.82 5.30 -6.28
CA TYR A 116 -5.32 3.94 -6.36
C TYR A 116 -4.83 3.65 -7.77
N VAL A 117 -3.96 2.65 -7.89
CA VAL A 117 -3.45 2.15 -9.17
C VAL A 117 -3.56 0.63 -9.17
N THR A 118 -3.98 0.08 -10.29
CA THR A 118 -4.10 -1.38 -10.50
C THR A 118 -3.17 -1.83 -11.62
N TYR A 119 -2.40 -2.88 -11.35
CA TYR A 119 -1.51 -3.51 -12.33
C TYR A 119 -1.36 -5.00 -12.02
N GLU A 120 -1.44 -5.88 -13.04
CA GLU A 120 -1.28 -7.35 -12.88
C GLU A 120 -2.15 -7.93 -11.73
N SER A 121 -3.42 -7.50 -11.66
CA SER A 121 -4.39 -7.91 -10.63
C SER A 121 -4.03 -7.52 -9.19
N THR A 122 -3.04 -6.67 -9.00
CA THR A 122 -2.70 -6.04 -7.72
C THR A 122 -3.18 -4.61 -7.73
N SER A 123 -3.75 -4.16 -6.64
CA SER A 123 -4.16 -2.77 -6.45
C SER A 123 -3.42 -2.17 -5.26
N CYS A 124 -2.86 -0.98 -5.45
CA CYS A 124 -2.28 -0.16 -4.38
C CYS A 124 -2.99 1.19 -4.30
N ALA A 125 -3.24 1.66 -3.09
CA ALA A 125 -3.92 2.92 -2.83
C ALA A 125 -3.21 3.75 -1.76
N ILE A 126 -3.36 5.07 -1.85
CA ILE A 126 -3.06 6.00 -0.76
C ILE A 126 -4.38 6.46 -0.16
N THR A 127 -4.61 6.09 1.11
CA THR A 127 -5.86 6.39 1.81
C THR A 127 -6.01 7.89 2.09
N THR A 128 -7.18 8.29 2.56
CA THR A 128 -7.46 9.68 2.96
C THR A 128 -6.47 10.18 4.03
N ASP A 129 -6.04 9.28 4.94
CA ASP A 129 -5.07 9.59 6.00
C ASP A 129 -3.61 9.47 5.54
N GLY A 130 -3.37 9.23 4.24
CA GLY A 130 -2.03 9.07 3.68
C GLY A 130 -1.39 7.70 3.91
N ASN A 131 -2.12 6.73 4.45
CA ASN A 131 -1.62 5.36 4.60
C ASN A 131 -1.49 4.67 3.24
N THR A 132 -0.53 3.77 3.11
CA THR A 132 -0.33 2.98 1.91
C THR A 132 -0.96 1.61 2.08
N TYR A 133 -1.87 1.26 1.19
CA TYR A 133 -2.53 -0.04 1.17
C TYR A 133 -2.36 -0.73 -0.16
N CYS A 134 -1.90 -1.99 -0.16
CA CYS A 134 -1.81 -2.83 -1.37
C CYS A 134 -2.46 -4.18 -1.11
N GLU A 135 -3.12 -4.74 -2.14
CA GLU A 135 -3.63 -6.11 -2.09
C GLU A 135 -3.53 -6.84 -3.43
N HIS A 136 -3.31 -8.14 -3.34
CA HIS A 136 -3.45 -9.14 -4.42
C HIS A 136 -4.21 -10.34 -3.87
N GLY A 137 -5.51 -10.41 -4.13
CA GLY A 137 -6.36 -11.44 -3.54
C GLY A 137 -6.33 -11.42 -2.01
N GLU A 138 -5.81 -12.49 -1.38
CA GLU A 138 -5.71 -12.59 0.08
C GLU A 138 -4.45 -11.93 0.67
N PHE A 139 -3.46 -11.64 -0.18
CA PHE A 139 -2.22 -11.01 0.25
C PHE A 139 -2.43 -9.51 0.40
N LYS A 140 -2.11 -8.97 1.58
CA LYS A 140 -2.38 -7.58 1.92
C LYS A 140 -1.21 -6.95 2.65
N LEU A 141 -1.03 -5.66 2.42
CA LEU A 141 -0.03 -4.82 3.08
C LEU A 141 -0.65 -3.45 3.37
N LEU A 142 -0.64 -3.05 4.63
CA LEU A 142 -1.04 -1.72 5.05
C LEU A 142 0.09 -1.08 5.85
N ILE A 143 0.59 0.05 5.39
CA ILE A 143 1.63 0.82 6.06
C ILE A 143 1.01 2.11 6.60
N THR A 144 1.13 2.31 7.91
CA THR A 144 0.66 3.48 8.64
C THR A 144 1.80 4.08 9.46
N PRO A 145 1.71 5.32 9.95
CA PRO A 145 2.72 5.87 10.84
C PRO A 145 2.92 5.07 12.14
N GLY A 146 1.90 4.35 12.60
CA GLY A 146 1.93 3.53 13.81
C GLY A 146 2.52 2.14 13.64
N GLY A 147 2.69 1.69 12.40
CA GLY A 147 3.21 0.35 12.11
C GLY A 147 2.77 -0.18 10.75
N THR A 148 3.23 -1.37 10.44
CA THR A 148 3.01 -2.05 9.17
C THR A 148 2.28 -3.37 9.41
N TYR A 149 1.13 -3.54 8.79
CA TYR A 149 0.25 -4.70 8.90
C TYR A 149 0.26 -5.46 7.58
N PHE A 150 0.35 -6.78 7.64
CA PHE A 150 0.40 -7.60 6.43
C PHE A 150 -0.26 -8.95 6.64
N LYS A 151 -0.77 -9.52 5.56
CA LYS A 151 -1.42 -10.82 5.55
C LYS A 151 -0.89 -11.65 4.38
N GLY A 152 -0.45 -12.86 4.69
CA GLY A 152 -0.17 -13.92 3.74
C GLY A 152 -1.13 -15.10 3.91
N TRP A 153 -0.98 -16.12 3.08
CA TRP A 153 -1.79 -17.34 3.19
C TRP A 153 -1.52 -18.12 4.47
N ASP A 154 -0.25 -18.12 4.93
CA ASP A 154 0.19 -18.88 6.09
C ASP A 154 -0.08 -18.17 7.43
N ASP A 155 -0.58 -16.94 7.40
CA ASP A 155 -0.96 -16.22 8.63
C ASP A 155 -2.22 -16.85 9.22
N ARG A 156 -2.01 -17.71 10.23
CA ARG A 156 -3.09 -18.35 10.99
C ARG A 156 -3.91 -17.34 11.80
N ARG A 157 -3.33 -16.19 12.10
CA ARG A 157 -4.02 -15.01 12.60
C ARG A 157 -4.63 -14.26 11.42
N SER A 158 -5.56 -13.36 11.70
CA SER A 158 -6.13 -12.51 10.67
C SER A 158 -5.08 -11.66 9.93
N TYR A 159 -3.92 -11.39 10.55
CA TYR A 159 -2.77 -10.66 9.99
C TYR A 159 -1.53 -10.79 10.89
N ALA A 160 -0.36 -10.44 10.34
CA ALA A 160 0.87 -10.17 11.08
C ALA A 160 1.17 -8.66 11.08
N CYS A 161 2.02 -8.19 11.98
CA CYS A 161 2.40 -6.79 11.98
C CYS A 161 3.84 -6.54 12.46
N LEU A 162 4.39 -5.41 12.02
CA LEU A 162 5.56 -4.75 12.57
C LEU A 162 5.06 -3.46 13.23
N SER A 163 5.32 -3.27 14.52
CA SER A 163 4.91 -2.06 15.22
C SER A 163 5.91 -1.70 16.31
N TYR A 164 5.89 -0.42 16.74
CA TYR A 164 6.71 0.06 17.86
C TYR A 164 6.21 -0.44 19.23
N GLY A 165 5.17 -1.25 19.26
CA GLY A 165 4.58 -1.90 20.41
C GLY A 165 4.09 -3.31 20.05
N SER A 166 3.25 -3.89 20.88
CA SER A 166 2.58 -5.15 20.55
C SER A 166 1.39 -4.90 19.63
N CYS A 167 1.25 -5.73 18.62
CA CYS A 167 0.06 -5.79 17.78
C CYS A 167 -1.11 -6.48 18.49
#